data_4d07469396e92a8209d70621b9eb058f
#
_entry.id   4d07469396e92a8209d70621b9eb058f
#
_cell.length_a   1.000
_cell.length_b   1.000
_cell.length_c   1.000
_cell.angle_alpha   90.00
_cell.angle_beta   90.00
_cell.angle_gamma   90.00
#
_symmetry.space_group_name_H-M   'P 1'
#
loop_
_entity.id
_entity.type
_entity.pdbx_description
1 polymer ?
#
loop_
_entity_poly.entity_id
_entity_poly.type
_entity_poly.pdbx_seq_one_letter_code
_entity_poly.pdbx_strand_id
1 'polypeptide(L)'
;MKKILMVTMSDHTSFQDGVFSMYENLKDRYKVTTLTMKNSDYPAPRNRDNLFIDAPKRPGITKDTFNVVRIHQMMKMIRNTDFDVVYFESFHVWNYPIMLYCKNKHIPVAHAINDVIPHAGDEHAWVNKIINNLTARLANRIILRSVDGYNNALKQYPQYKDKLHKVDLWYSFPKYSKPKGNRVLFFGRMNRYKGIEYLLELVKRTSDIQYVVAGKADDSVKETIDALKKLPNVRLDEGVIPYSKMHDYFYNARCTILPYETATQSGVVLDAYKHSRPAVAFDVGALGEQIDDGVTGYLAKSGDVGQLETQLRKIIDMPYEQYE
;
A
#
# COMPACT_ATOMS: atom_id res chain seq x y z
N MET A 1 7.43 -17.31 25.26
CA MET A 1 7.45 -16.35 24.13
C MET A 1 6.03 -16.28 23.59
N LYS A 2 5.43 -15.08 23.48
CA LYS A 2 4.10 -14.92 22.89
C LYS A 2 4.09 -15.31 21.40
N LYS A 3 2.98 -15.84 20.92
CA LYS A 3 2.82 -16.37 19.56
C LYS A 3 1.86 -15.48 18.79
N ILE A 4 2.28 -15.04 17.61
CA ILE A 4 1.53 -14.11 16.76
C ILE A 4 1.22 -14.79 15.44
N LEU A 5 -0.04 -14.74 15.00
CA LEU A 5 -0.43 -15.08 13.65
C LEU A 5 -0.65 -13.77 12.87
N MET A 6 0.09 -13.57 11.79
CA MET A 6 -0.09 -12.44 10.88
C MET A 6 -0.74 -12.90 9.58
N VAL A 7 -1.78 -12.22 9.15
CA VAL A 7 -2.60 -12.63 8.01
C VAL A 7 -2.68 -11.51 6.97
N THR A 8 -2.35 -11.83 5.73
CA THR A 8 -2.71 -11.03 4.55
C THR A 8 -3.11 -11.93 3.40
N MET A 9 -4.36 -11.86 3.01
CA MET A 9 -4.90 -12.55 1.85
C MET A 9 -5.13 -11.55 0.70
N SER A 10 -4.14 -10.71 0.46
CA SER A 10 -4.10 -9.75 -0.63
C SER A 10 -2.98 -10.08 -1.60
N ASP A 11 -3.25 -9.92 -2.90
CA ASP A 11 -2.25 -10.01 -3.96
C ASP A 11 -1.45 -8.70 -4.14
N HIS A 12 -1.81 -7.63 -3.41
CA HIS A 12 -1.02 -6.41 -3.38
C HIS A 12 0.29 -6.63 -2.61
N THR A 13 1.39 -6.37 -3.29
CA THR A 13 2.75 -6.55 -2.76
C THR A 13 3.03 -5.71 -1.52
N SER A 14 2.46 -4.50 -1.44
CA SER A 14 2.62 -3.61 -0.28
C SER A 14 2.12 -4.22 1.03
N PHE A 15 1.01 -4.98 1.01
CA PHE A 15 0.54 -5.64 2.23
C PHE A 15 1.43 -6.83 2.62
N GLN A 16 2.01 -7.50 1.64
CA GLN A 16 2.94 -8.59 1.89
C GLN A 16 4.28 -8.05 2.40
N ASP A 17 4.79 -6.97 1.81
CA ASP A 17 5.96 -6.26 2.33
C ASP A 17 5.75 -5.83 3.79
N GLY A 18 4.59 -5.29 4.14
CA GLY A 18 4.23 -4.93 5.51
C GLY A 18 4.28 -6.11 6.47
N VAL A 19 3.63 -7.24 6.10
CA VAL A 19 3.62 -8.45 6.94
C VAL A 19 5.02 -9.04 7.09
N PHE A 20 5.80 -9.16 6.01
CA PHE A 20 7.14 -9.75 6.09
C PHE A 20 8.15 -8.81 6.75
N SER A 21 8.01 -7.50 6.60
CA SER A 21 8.81 -6.52 7.37
C SER A 21 8.54 -6.65 8.88
N MET A 22 7.27 -6.77 9.28
CA MET A 22 6.93 -7.03 10.68
C MET A 22 7.45 -8.38 11.16
N TYR A 23 7.33 -9.43 10.33
CA TYR A 23 7.87 -10.76 10.65
C TYR A 23 9.37 -10.68 10.95
N GLU A 24 10.16 -10.09 10.07
CA GLU A 24 11.62 -9.95 10.24
C GLU A 24 12.00 -9.21 11.53
N ASN A 25 11.24 -8.18 11.91
CA ASN A 25 11.52 -7.39 13.11
C ASN A 25 11.01 -8.03 14.41
N LEU A 26 10.08 -8.95 14.34
CA LEU A 26 9.43 -9.53 15.52
C LEU A 26 9.87 -10.97 15.82
N LYS A 27 10.40 -11.71 14.84
CA LYS A 27 10.73 -13.15 14.95
C LYS A 27 11.70 -13.50 16.07
N ASP A 28 12.58 -12.57 16.46
CA ASP A 28 13.55 -12.80 17.55
C ASP A 28 12.94 -12.62 18.94
N ARG A 29 11.81 -11.88 19.05
CA ARG A 29 11.12 -11.62 20.33
C ARG A 29 9.83 -12.40 20.48
N TYR A 30 9.23 -12.83 19.39
CA TYR A 30 7.95 -13.52 19.33
C TYR A 30 8.03 -14.74 18.41
N LYS A 31 7.23 -15.75 18.69
CA LYS A 31 7.00 -16.80 17.68
C LYS A 31 5.98 -16.28 16.69
N VAL A 32 6.44 -15.90 15.51
CA VAL A 32 5.58 -15.33 14.46
C VAL A 32 5.29 -16.37 13.40
N THR A 33 4.01 -16.55 13.08
CA THR A 33 3.54 -17.36 11.94
C THR A 33 2.81 -16.43 10.98
N THR A 34 3.04 -16.55 9.67
CA THR A 34 2.32 -15.79 8.66
C THR A 34 1.35 -16.67 7.88
N LEU A 35 0.21 -16.11 7.46
CA LEU A 35 -0.71 -16.73 6.51
C LEU A 35 -0.88 -15.77 5.33
N THR A 36 -0.41 -16.18 4.14
CA THR A 36 -0.41 -15.36 2.93
C THR A 36 -0.96 -16.12 1.74
N MET A 37 -1.17 -15.43 0.62
CA MET A 37 -1.64 -16.06 -0.61
C MET A 37 -0.55 -16.91 -1.27
N LYS A 38 -0.93 -18.13 -1.72
CA LYS A 38 -0.05 -19.05 -2.44
C LYS A 38 0.35 -18.50 -3.83
N ASN A 39 -0.56 -17.84 -4.51
CA ASN A 39 -0.41 -17.37 -5.89
C ASN A 39 -0.12 -15.86 -5.94
N SER A 40 0.78 -15.40 -5.10
CA SER A 40 1.29 -14.03 -5.11
C SER A 40 2.64 -14.01 -5.82
N ASP A 41 2.91 -12.93 -6.55
CA ASP A 41 4.23 -12.67 -7.17
C ASP A 41 5.28 -12.24 -6.14
N TYR A 42 4.88 -12.05 -4.87
CA TYR A 42 5.79 -11.70 -3.79
C TYR A 42 6.69 -12.89 -3.42
N PRO A 43 8.01 -12.71 -3.32
CA PRO A 43 8.96 -13.77 -2.97
C PRO A 43 8.94 -14.10 -1.47
N ALA A 44 7.76 -14.48 -0.95
CA ALA A 44 7.62 -14.84 0.45
C ALA A 44 8.53 -16.02 0.83
N PRO A 45 9.25 -15.95 1.97
CA PRO A 45 10.09 -17.03 2.45
C PRO A 45 9.27 -18.32 2.63
N ARG A 46 9.71 -19.42 2.00
CA ARG A 46 9.05 -20.73 2.13
C ARG A 46 9.70 -21.51 3.27
N ASN A 47 9.23 -21.29 4.48
CA ASN A 47 9.60 -22.04 5.67
C ASN A 47 8.35 -22.51 6.41
N ARG A 48 8.51 -23.27 7.52
CA ARG A 48 7.40 -23.83 8.29
C ARG A 48 6.57 -22.77 9.05
N ASP A 49 7.09 -21.57 9.23
CA ASP A 49 6.42 -20.47 9.93
C ASP A 49 5.58 -19.62 8.96
N ASN A 50 5.70 -19.87 7.65
CA ASN A 50 4.96 -19.16 6.61
C ASN A 50 3.94 -20.11 5.96
N LEU A 51 2.67 -19.92 6.27
CA LEU A 51 1.55 -20.68 5.73
C LEU A 51 1.04 -20.02 4.45
N PHE A 52 0.65 -20.84 3.49
CA PHE A 52 0.16 -20.37 2.20
C PHE A 52 -1.22 -20.93 1.90
N ILE A 53 -2.13 -20.06 1.47
CA ILE A 53 -3.51 -20.41 1.10
C ILE A 53 -3.83 -19.96 -0.33
N ASP A 54 -4.57 -20.78 -1.06
CA ASP A 54 -5.14 -20.40 -2.34
C ASP A 54 -6.48 -19.67 -2.08
N ALA A 55 -6.38 -18.38 -1.77
CA ALA A 55 -7.51 -17.50 -1.55
C ALA A 55 -7.91 -16.78 -2.85
N PRO A 56 -9.21 -16.44 -3.05
CA PRO A 56 -9.63 -15.63 -4.19
C PRO A 56 -8.98 -14.24 -4.13
N LYS A 57 -8.70 -13.67 -5.32
CA LYS A 57 -8.15 -12.32 -5.43
C LYS A 57 -9.16 -11.27 -4.95
N ARG A 58 -8.67 -10.17 -4.42
CA ARG A 58 -9.51 -9.02 -4.04
C ARG A 58 -10.23 -8.40 -5.27
N PRO A 59 -11.43 -7.84 -5.09
CA PRO A 59 -12.16 -7.55 -3.85
C PRO A 59 -12.83 -8.74 -3.15
N GLY A 60 -12.68 -9.97 -3.63
CA GLY A 60 -13.08 -11.17 -2.89
C GLY A 60 -14.58 -11.51 -2.94
N ILE A 61 -15.36 -10.87 -3.82
CA ILE A 61 -16.78 -11.24 -4.06
C ILE A 61 -16.86 -11.89 -5.43
N THR A 62 -16.38 -13.11 -5.51
CA THR A 62 -16.45 -13.97 -6.69
C THR A 62 -17.08 -15.30 -6.29
N LYS A 63 -17.38 -16.17 -7.25
CA LYS A 63 -17.85 -17.55 -6.94
C LYS A 63 -16.85 -18.29 -6.05
N ASP A 64 -15.55 -18.06 -6.23
CA ASP A 64 -14.49 -18.67 -5.41
C ASP A 64 -14.47 -18.17 -3.96
N THR A 65 -15.04 -17.02 -3.66
CA THR A 65 -15.18 -16.50 -2.28
C THR A 65 -16.00 -17.44 -1.41
N PHE A 66 -16.95 -18.14 -1.99
CA PHE A 66 -17.85 -19.10 -1.31
C PHE A 66 -17.36 -20.55 -1.43
N ASN A 67 -16.10 -20.77 -1.80
CA ASN A 67 -15.51 -22.11 -1.89
C ASN A 67 -15.32 -22.72 -0.49
N VAL A 68 -16.34 -23.47 -0.03
CA VAL A 68 -16.38 -24.06 1.30
C VAL A 68 -15.20 -25.00 1.57
N VAL A 69 -14.74 -25.72 0.53
CA VAL A 69 -13.61 -26.66 0.65
C VAL A 69 -12.32 -25.89 1.00
N ARG A 70 -12.02 -24.83 0.26
CA ARG A 70 -10.81 -24.01 0.53
C ARG A 70 -10.91 -23.28 1.87
N ILE A 71 -12.09 -22.76 2.23
CA ILE A 71 -12.32 -22.18 3.56
C ILE A 71 -12.10 -23.21 4.66
N HIS A 72 -12.58 -24.43 4.48
CA HIS A 72 -12.35 -25.51 5.44
C HIS A 72 -10.86 -25.86 5.57
N GLN A 73 -10.13 -25.94 4.46
CA GLN A 73 -8.68 -26.17 4.45
C GLN A 73 -7.94 -25.06 5.22
N MET A 74 -8.27 -23.79 4.95
CA MET A 74 -7.73 -22.67 5.70
C MET A 74 -8.01 -22.77 7.19
N MET A 75 -9.26 -23.04 7.56
CA MET A 75 -9.65 -23.17 8.97
C MET A 75 -8.99 -24.38 9.66
N LYS A 76 -8.70 -25.45 8.92
CA LYS A 76 -7.91 -26.58 9.45
C LYS A 76 -6.48 -26.13 9.73
N MET A 77 -5.85 -25.36 8.85
CA MET A 77 -4.51 -24.79 9.09
C MET A 77 -4.52 -23.89 10.32
N ILE A 78 -5.50 -22.99 10.44
CA ILE A 78 -5.65 -22.08 11.58
C ILE A 78 -5.81 -22.83 12.91
N ARG A 79 -6.65 -23.87 12.96
CA ARG A 79 -6.87 -24.68 14.17
C ARG A 79 -5.62 -25.45 14.60
N ASN A 80 -4.77 -25.81 13.66
CA ASN A 80 -3.51 -26.51 13.90
C ASN A 80 -2.33 -25.56 14.18
N THR A 81 -2.56 -24.24 14.10
CA THR A 81 -1.57 -23.21 14.40
C THR A 81 -1.79 -22.71 15.83
N ASP A 82 -0.74 -22.69 16.61
CA ASP A 82 -0.77 -22.20 17.98
C ASP A 82 -0.39 -20.71 18.01
N PHE A 83 -1.34 -19.84 18.44
CA PHE A 83 -1.13 -18.40 18.54
C PHE A 83 -1.97 -17.77 19.65
N ASP A 84 -1.42 -16.73 20.27
CA ASP A 84 -2.02 -15.97 21.37
C ASP A 84 -2.76 -14.71 20.88
N VAL A 85 -2.44 -14.24 19.66
CA VAL A 85 -3.04 -13.07 19.03
C VAL A 85 -3.01 -13.23 17.52
N VAL A 86 -4.01 -12.69 16.82
CA VAL A 86 -4.01 -12.60 15.35
C VAL A 86 -4.02 -11.14 14.92
N TYR A 87 -3.23 -10.84 13.89
CA TYR A 87 -3.17 -9.55 13.22
C TYR A 87 -3.48 -9.69 11.74
N PHE A 88 -4.41 -8.87 11.25
CA PHE A 88 -4.78 -8.79 9.84
C PHE A 88 -4.25 -7.47 9.25
N GLU A 89 -3.37 -7.58 8.26
CA GLU A 89 -2.81 -6.42 7.55
C GLU A 89 -3.76 -5.86 6.49
N SER A 90 -4.59 -6.72 5.91
CA SER A 90 -5.52 -6.34 4.84
C SER A 90 -6.88 -6.96 5.05
N PHE A 91 -7.91 -6.31 4.50
CA PHE A 91 -9.23 -6.88 4.43
C PHE A 91 -9.29 -8.05 3.42
N HIS A 92 -9.94 -9.13 3.81
CA HIS A 92 -10.42 -10.21 2.95
C HIS A 92 -11.66 -10.85 3.59
N VAL A 93 -12.63 -11.30 2.78
CA VAL A 93 -13.87 -11.91 3.32
C VAL A 93 -13.55 -13.15 4.18
N TRP A 94 -12.50 -13.88 3.83
CA TRP A 94 -12.07 -15.05 4.61
C TRP A 94 -11.40 -14.70 5.95
N ASN A 95 -11.18 -13.44 6.26
CA ASN A 95 -10.79 -13.04 7.61
C ASN A 95 -11.91 -13.33 8.63
N TYR A 96 -13.18 -13.23 8.24
CA TYR A 96 -14.30 -13.38 9.17
C TYR A 96 -14.39 -14.76 9.80
N PRO A 97 -14.28 -15.90 9.10
CA PRO A 97 -14.19 -17.21 9.74
C PRO A 97 -13.09 -17.30 10.79
N ILE A 98 -11.92 -16.70 10.53
CA ILE A 98 -10.81 -16.67 11.48
C ILE A 98 -11.16 -15.78 12.69
N MET A 99 -11.72 -14.59 12.45
CA MET A 99 -12.12 -13.67 13.53
C MET A 99 -13.20 -14.29 14.43
N LEU A 100 -14.18 -15.00 13.85
CA LEU A 100 -15.22 -15.72 14.62
C LEU A 100 -14.63 -16.87 15.44
N TYR A 101 -13.68 -17.62 14.87
CA TYR A 101 -12.94 -18.64 15.61
C TYR A 101 -12.18 -18.04 16.80
N CYS A 102 -11.46 -16.94 16.57
CA CYS A 102 -10.72 -16.21 17.61
C CYS A 102 -11.65 -15.70 18.71
N LYS A 103 -12.80 -15.13 18.33
CA LYS A 103 -13.83 -14.69 19.29
C LYS A 103 -14.30 -15.82 20.20
N ASN A 104 -14.60 -16.99 19.62
CA ASN A 104 -15.04 -18.18 20.39
C ASN A 104 -13.94 -18.75 21.28
N LYS A 105 -12.67 -18.55 20.94
CA LYS A 105 -11.51 -18.97 21.71
C LYS A 105 -10.95 -17.89 22.63
N HIS A 106 -11.58 -16.71 22.67
CA HIS A 106 -11.09 -15.53 23.42
C HIS A 106 -9.67 -15.07 23.02
N ILE A 107 -9.28 -15.33 21.77
CA ILE A 107 -8.00 -14.89 21.21
C ILE A 107 -8.17 -13.45 20.71
N PRO A 108 -7.33 -12.49 21.15
CA PRO A 108 -7.40 -11.10 20.69
C PRO A 108 -7.15 -10.98 19.19
N VAL A 109 -7.93 -10.08 18.57
CA VAL A 109 -7.84 -9.74 17.13
C VAL A 109 -7.45 -8.29 16.95
N ALA A 110 -6.37 -8.02 16.24
CA ALA A 110 -6.04 -6.72 15.69
C ALA A 110 -6.23 -6.73 14.17
N HIS A 111 -6.84 -5.69 13.60
CA HIS A 111 -7.11 -5.60 12.17
C HIS A 111 -6.81 -4.20 11.64
N ALA A 112 -6.01 -4.10 10.58
CA ALA A 112 -5.79 -2.83 9.90
C ALA A 112 -6.98 -2.50 8.98
N ILE A 113 -7.48 -1.26 9.06
CA ILE A 113 -8.44 -0.69 8.11
C ILE A 113 -7.71 0.39 7.33
N ASN A 114 -7.43 0.10 6.07
CA ASN A 114 -6.61 0.97 5.22
C ASN A 114 -7.44 2.13 4.64
N ASP A 115 -8.67 1.84 4.18
CA ASP A 115 -9.57 2.83 3.59
C ASP A 115 -10.83 2.95 4.45
N VAL A 116 -10.82 3.91 5.38
CA VAL A 116 -11.99 4.20 6.24
C VAL A 116 -13.11 4.84 5.43
N ILE A 117 -12.73 5.77 4.55
CA ILE A 117 -13.60 6.41 3.58
C ILE A 117 -13.21 5.88 2.21
N PRO A 118 -14.16 5.29 1.45
CA PRO A 118 -13.89 4.87 0.07
C PRO A 118 -13.46 6.04 -0.79
N HIS A 119 -12.58 5.79 -1.76
CA HIS A 119 -12.17 6.81 -2.70
C HIS A 119 -13.34 7.25 -3.59
N ALA A 120 -13.30 8.51 -4.04
CA ALA A 120 -14.29 9.03 -4.99
C ALA A 120 -14.28 8.16 -6.27
N GLY A 121 -15.48 7.70 -6.68
CA GLY A 121 -15.62 6.79 -7.84
C GLY A 121 -15.54 5.30 -7.52
N ASP A 122 -15.41 4.90 -6.26
CA ASP A 122 -15.50 3.49 -5.85
C ASP A 122 -16.96 3.02 -5.94
N GLU A 123 -17.27 2.19 -6.95
CA GLU A 123 -18.61 1.64 -7.21
C GLU A 123 -19.17 0.83 -6.02
N HIS A 124 -18.32 0.39 -5.10
CA HIS A 124 -18.68 -0.46 -3.96
C HIS A 124 -18.51 0.24 -2.61
N ALA A 125 -18.55 1.57 -2.58
CA ALA A 125 -18.37 2.37 -1.35
C ALA A 125 -19.25 1.94 -0.17
N TRP A 126 -20.52 1.60 -0.43
CA TRP A 126 -21.46 1.13 0.59
C TRP A 126 -21.08 -0.25 1.16
N VAL A 127 -20.54 -1.14 0.32
CA VAL A 127 -20.05 -2.47 0.74
C VAL A 127 -18.86 -2.30 1.67
N ASN A 128 -17.91 -1.42 1.32
CA ASN A 128 -16.74 -1.12 2.14
C ASN A 128 -17.15 -0.59 3.52
N LYS A 129 -18.18 0.25 3.60
CA LYS A 129 -18.70 0.76 4.87
C LYS A 129 -19.26 -0.35 5.76
N ILE A 130 -20.05 -1.29 5.20
CA ILE A 130 -20.59 -2.44 5.93
C ILE A 130 -19.45 -3.35 6.43
N ILE A 131 -18.52 -3.65 5.56
CA ILE A 131 -17.34 -4.48 5.83
C ILE A 131 -16.50 -3.89 6.95
N ASN A 132 -16.17 -2.60 6.86
CA ASN A 132 -15.37 -1.91 7.87
C ASN A 132 -16.10 -1.89 9.24
N ASN A 133 -17.43 -1.67 9.25
CA ASN A 133 -18.22 -1.69 10.49
C ASN A 133 -18.23 -3.10 11.12
N LEU A 134 -18.39 -4.14 10.31
CA LEU A 134 -18.36 -5.52 10.81
C LEU A 134 -16.96 -5.88 11.34
N THR A 135 -15.91 -5.47 10.65
CA THR A 135 -14.52 -5.62 11.09
C THR A 135 -14.30 -4.91 12.43
N ALA A 136 -14.74 -3.66 12.54
CA ALA A 136 -14.62 -2.88 13.78
C ALA A 136 -15.39 -3.50 14.95
N ARG A 137 -16.54 -4.10 14.69
CA ARG A 137 -17.32 -4.82 15.68
C ARG A 137 -16.62 -6.07 16.21
N LEU A 138 -15.98 -6.83 15.31
CA LEU A 138 -15.36 -8.13 15.65
C LEU A 138 -13.93 -7.99 16.18
N ALA A 139 -13.18 -7.01 15.74
CA ALA A 139 -11.80 -6.78 16.19
C ALA A 139 -11.76 -6.23 17.63
N ASN A 140 -10.70 -6.59 18.37
CA ASN A 140 -10.37 -6.00 19.67
C ASN A 140 -9.59 -4.70 19.53
N ARG A 141 -8.77 -4.59 18.46
CA ARG A 141 -8.00 -3.41 18.11
C ARG A 141 -8.10 -3.14 16.61
N ILE A 142 -8.25 -1.89 16.24
CA ILE A 142 -8.31 -1.41 14.86
C ILE A 142 -7.08 -0.54 14.63
N ILE A 143 -6.31 -0.90 13.62
CA ILE A 143 -5.09 -0.18 13.27
C ILE A 143 -5.37 0.72 12.08
N LEU A 144 -5.10 2.01 12.24
CA LEU A 144 -5.18 3.05 11.21
C LEU A 144 -3.76 3.51 10.87
N ARG A 145 -3.50 3.72 9.58
CA ARG A 145 -2.14 3.92 9.07
C ARG A 145 -1.73 5.38 8.93
N SER A 146 -2.66 6.31 9.24
CA SER A 146 -2.43 7.76 9.17
C SER A 146 -3.27 8.50 10.20
N VAL A 147 -2.92 9.74 10.51
CA VAL A 147 -3.72 10.64 11.34
C VAL A 147 -5.06 10.93 10.68
N ASP A 148 -5.05 11.17 9.36
CA ASP A 148 -6.28 11.37 8.59
C ASP A 148 -7.20 10.13 8.68
N GLY A 149 -6.66 8.93 8.46
CA GLY A 149 -7.39 7.67 8.61
C GLY A 149 -7.95 7.48 10.03
N TYR A 150 -7.18 7.83 11.06
CA TYR A 150 -7.61 7.77 12.45
C TYR A 150 -8.75 8.75 12.73
N ASN A 151 -8.64 10.01 12.31
CA ASN A 151 -9.67 11.04 12.48
C ASN A 151 -10.96 10.68 11.74
N ASN A 152 -10.84 10.12 10.55
CA ASN A 152 -11.98 9.63 9.77
C ASN A 152 -12.65 8.42 10.46
N ALA A 153 -11.86 7.51 11.05
CA ALA A 153 -12.40 6.39 11.82
C ALA A 153 -13.14 6.86 13.10
N LEU A 154 -12.63 7.86 13.80
CA LEU A 154 -13.32 8.46 14.94
C LEU A 154 -14.70 9.02 14.56
N LYS A 155 -14.81 9.65 13.39
CA LYS A 155 -16.09 10.20 12.88
C LYS A 155 -17.05 9.10 12.42
N GLN A 156 -16.55 8.07 11.73
CA GLN A 156 -17.38 7.01 11.16
C GLN A 156 -17.79 5.94 12.18
N TYR A 157 -16.95 5.69 13.19
CA TYR A 157 -17.11 4.61 14.17
C TYR A 157 -16.90 5.09 15.62
N PRO A 158 -17.61 6.16 16.06
CA PRO A 158 -17.42 6.77 17.39
C PRO A 158 -17.65 5.76 18.54
N GLN A 159 -18.51 4.76 18.32
CA GLN A 159 -18.79 3.69 19.27
C GLN A 159 -17.62 2.73 19.50
N TYR A 160 -16.59 2.76 18.66
CA TYR A 160 -15.41 1.91 18.75
C TYR A 160 -14.13 2.71 19.04
N LYS A 161 -14.22 3.96 19.49
CA LYS A 161 -13.08 4.87 19.73
C LYS A 161 -11.95 4.21 20.56
N ASP A 162 -12.33 3.44 21.60
CA ASP A 162 -11.37 2.79 22.49
C ASP A 162 -10.60 1.61 21.84
N LYS A 163 -11.02 1.19 20.65
CA LYS A 163 -10.35 0.17 19.85
C LYS A 163 -9.42 0.76 18.78
N LEU A 164 -9.53 2.06 18.49
CA LEU A 164 -8.80 2.70 17.42
C LEU A 164 -7.37 3.01 17.86
N HIS A 165 -6.40 2.63 17.06
CA HIS A 165 -4.97 2.90 17.27
C HIS A 165 -4.34 3.37 15.98
N LYS A 166 -3.64 4.51 16.02
CA LYS A 166 -2.81 4.97 14.91
C LYS A 166 -1.45 4.27 15.02
N VAL A 167 -1.07 3.59 13.95
CA VAL A 167 0.25 2.97 13.79
C VAL A 167 0.70 3.24 12.37
N ASP A 168 1.82 3.91 12.20
CA ASP A 168 2.33 4.26 10.89
C ASP A 168 2.55 3.03 10.00
N LEU A 169 2.36 3.21 8.71
CA LEU A 169 2.78 2.22 7.74
C LEU A 169 4.31 2.28 7.67
N TRP A 170 4.96 1.13 7.78
CA TRP A 170 6.41 1.06 7.72
C TRP A 170 6.87 -0.25 7.08
N TYR A 171 8.07 -0.21 6.48
CA TYR A 171 8.76 -1.37 5.94
C TYR A 171 10.14 -1.49 6.55
N SER A 172 10.78 -2.65 6.38
CA SER A 172 12.21 -2.76 6.58
C SER A 172 12.93 -2.19 5.37
N PHE A 173 13.84 -1.24 5.61
CA PHE A 173 14.61 -0.63 4.55
C PHE A 173 15.99 -1.27 4.46
N PRO A 174 16.46 -1.64 3.26
CA PRO A 174 17.84 -2.05 3.05
C PRO A 174 18.79 -0.85 3.24
N LYS A 175 20.08 -1.12 3.21
CA LYS A 175 21.09 -0.06 3.16
C LYS A 175 20.88 0.80 1.90
N TYR A 176 21.34 2.06 1.98
CA TYR A 176 21.30 3.00 0.87
C TYR A 176 21.74 2.38 -0.46
N SER A 177 21.01 2.67 -1.51
CA SER A 177 21.34 2.31 -2.88
C SER A 177 21.38 3.54 -3.79
N LYS A 178 22.54 3.81 -4.39
CA LYS A 178 22.71 4.91 -5.33
C LYS A 178 21.82 4.75 -6.56
N PRO A 179 21.09 5.80 -7.01
CA PRO A 179 20.32 5.74 -8.24
C PRO A 179 21.22 5.50 -9.45
N LYS A 180 20.82 4.60 -10.35
CA LYS A 180 21.52 4.39 -11.62
C LYS A 180 21.05 5.33 -12.72
N GLY A 181 19.83 5.88 -12.59
CA GLY A 181 19.22 6.73 -13.60
C GLY A 181 18.84 8.10 -13.05
N ASN A 182 18.44 8.99 -13.97
CA ASN A 182 18.00 10.34 -13.66
C ASN A 182 16.55 10.60 -14.09
N ARG A 183 15.71 9.54 -14.10
CA ARG A 183 14.32 9.63 -14.54
C ARG A 183 13.40 9.86 -13.35
N VAL A 184 12.30 10.56 -13.60
CA VAL A 184 11.19 10.69 -12.64
C VAL A 184 10.25 9.52 -12.82
N LEU A 185 9.89 8.83 -11.73
CA LEU A 185 9.03 7.66 -11.75
C LEU A 185 7.64 7.98 -11.20
N PHE A 186 6.61 7.79 -12.01
CA PHE A 186 5.25 7.59 -11.54
C PHE A 186 4.95 6.09 -11.55
N PHE A 187 4.55 5.54 -10.39
CA PHE A 187 4.35 4.10 -10.25
C PHE A 187 3.00 3.76 -9.62
N GLY A 188 2.33 2.73 -10.13
CA GLY A 188 1.08 2.19 -9.60
C GLY A 188 -0.13 2.40 -10.51
N ARG A 189 -1.35 2.24 -9.98
CA ARG A 189 -2.57 2.46 -10.78
C ARG A 189 -2.63 3.89 -11.31
N MET A 190 -2.96 4.02 -12.59
CA MET A 190 -3.17 5.31 -13.24
C MET A 190 -4.68 5.59 -13.26
N ASN A 191 -5.13 6.50 -12.39
CA ASN A 191 -6.52 6.91 -12.27
C ASN A 191 -6.59 8.37 -11.78
N ARG A 192 -7.80 8.94 -11.73
CA ARG A 192 -7.97 10.36 -11.39
C ARG A 192 -7.39 10.73 -10.04
N TYR A 193 -7.77 10.02 -8.97
CA TYR A 193 -7.30 10.40 -7.63
C TYR A 193 -5.77 10.30 -7.45
N LYS A 194 -5.09 9.55 -8.33
CA LYS A 194 -3.62 9.50 -8.43
C LYS A 194 -3.03 10.69 -9.20
N GLY A 195 -3.87 11.58 -9.70
CA GLY A 195 -3.48 12.84 -10.34
C GLY A 195 -2.78 12.67 -11.67
N ILE A 196 -3.22 11.72 -12.49
CA ILE A 196 -2.57 11.46 -13.78
C ILE A 196 -2.70 12.67 -14.74
N GLU A 197 -3.75 13.48 -14.60
CA GLU A 197 -3.95 14.73 -15.32
C GLU A 197 -2.92 15.79 -14.90
N TYR A 198 -2.63 15.93 -13.61
CA TYR A 198 -1.56 16.80 -13.11
C TYR A 198 -0.18 16.33 -13.57
N LEU A 199 0.01 15.00 -13.66
CA LEU A 199 1.25 14.45 -14.23
C LEU A 199 1.40 14.85 -15.69
N LEU A 200 0.35 14.75 -16.50
CA LEU A 200 0.38 15.16 -17.92
C LEU A 200 0.75 16.65 -18.05
N GLU A 201 0.18 17.52 -17.23
CA GLU A 201 0.50 18.94 -17.22
C GLU A 201 1.98 19.16 -16.84
N LEU A 202 2.45 18.53 -15.74
CA LEU A 202 3.83 18.62 -15.29
C LEU A 202 4.81 18.18 -16.37
N VAL A 203 4.57 17.04 -17.01
CA VAL A 203 5.44 16.49 -18.06
C VAL A 203 5.55 17.43 -19.26
N LYS A 204 4.43 18.08 -19.66
CA LYS A 204 4.44 19.08 -20.73
C LYS A 204 5.25 20.33 -20.38
N ARG A 205 5.23 20.75 -19.11
CA ARG A 205 5.98 21.92 -18.60
C ARG A 205 7.47 21.65 -18.48
N THR A 206 7.86 20.38 -18.32
CA THR A 206 9.22 19.93 -18.04
C THR A 206 9.74 18.99 -19.15
N SER A 207 9.73 19.46 -20.39
CA SER A 207 10.12 18.66 -21.57
C SER A 207 11.60 18.20 -21.55
N ASP A 208 12.42 18.85 -20.76
CA ASP A 208 13.83 18.54 -20.50
C ASP A 208 14.03 17.36 -19.51
N ILE A 209 12.98 16.99 -18.77
CA ILE A 209 13.02 15.90 -17.78
C ILE A 209 12.43 14.62 -18.38
N GLN A 210 13.10 13.48 -18.15
CA GLN A 210 12.65 12.17 -18.62
C GLN A 210 11.77 11.47 -17.56
N TYR A 211 10.64 10.94 -18.00
CA TYR A 211 9.69 10.28 -17.13
C TYR A 211 9.52 8.80 -17.48
N VAL A 212 9.29 8.00 -16.44
CA VAL A 212 8.75 6.64 -16.57
C VAL A 212 7.42 6.59 -15.85
N VAL A 213 6.38 6.23 -16.58
CA VAL A 213 5.02 6.06 -16.05
C VAL A 213 4.67 4.59 -16.15
N ALA A 214 4.55 3.91 -15.02
CA ALA A 214 4.39 2.46 -14.98
C ALA A 214 3.21 2.02 -14.10
N GLY A 215 2.31 1.21 -14.67
CA GLY A 215 1.18 0.65 -13.95
C GLY A 215 -0.05 0.41 -14.79
N LYS A 216 -1.12 -0.07 -14.16
CA LYS A 216 -2.41 -0.32 -14.83
C LYS A 216 -3.23 0.97 -14.89
N ALA A 217 -3.67 1.33 -16.10
CA ALA A 217 -4.60 2.43 -16.31
C ALA A 217 -6.06 2.01 -16.10
N ASP A 218 -6.85 2.90 -15.52
CA ASP A 218 -8.30 2.79 -15.49
C ASP A 218 -8.89 3.43 -16.76
N ASP A 219 -10.03 2.93 -17.22
CA ASP A 219 -10.69 3.44 -18.44
C ASP A 219 -11.04 4.94 -18.33
N SER A 220 -11.27 5.44 -17.12
CA SER A 220 -11.61 6.84 -16.85
C SER A 220 -10.51 7.85 -17.20
N VAL A 221 -9.28 7.40 -17.44
CA VAL A 221 -8.12 8.25 -17.75
C VAL A 221 -7.45 7.92 -19.08
N LYS A 222 -8.15 7.17 -19.93
CA LYS A 222 -7.63 6.69 -21.22
C LYS A 222 -7.09 7.82 -22.12
N GLU A 223 -7.83 8.90 -22.24
CA GLU A 223 -7.42 10.06 -23.05
C GLU A 223 -6.11 10.68 -22.55
N THR A 224 -5.96 10.79 -21.24
CA THR A 224 -4.74 11.30 -20.57
C THR A 224 -3.56 10.36 -20.81
N ILE A 225 -3.79 9.06 -20.74
CA ILE A 225 -2.76 8.03 -21.03
C ILE A 225 -2.30 8.11 -22.48
N ASP A 226 -3.25 8.23 -23.43
CA ASP A 226 -2.94 8.37 -24.87
C ASP A 226 -2.20 9.68 -25.18
N ALA A 227 -2.47 10.75 -24.42
CA ALA A 227 -1.71 12.00 -24.52
C ALA A 227 -0.28 11.85 -23.98
N LEU A 228 -0.09 11.18 -22.84
CA LEU A 228 1.24 10.87 -22.26
C LEU A 228 2.09 10.04 -23.21
N LYS A 229 1.52 9.03 -23.87
CA LYS A 229 2.23 8.17 -24.86
C LYS A 229 2.84 8.95 -26.02
N LYS A 230 2.28 10.10 -26.36
CA LYS A 230 2.73 10.94 -27.49
C LYS A 230 3.89 11.87 -27.14
N LEU A 231 4.21 12.01 -25.85
CA LEU A 231 5.26 12.93 -25.39
C LEU A 231 6.65 12.26 -25.49
N PRO A 232 7.63 12.92 -26.13
CA PRO A 232 8.96 12.32 -26.39
C PRO A 232 9.78 12.08 -25.12
N ASN A 233 9.43 12.75 -24.03
CA ASN A 233 10.11 12.63 -22.74
C ASN A 233 9.41 11.64 -21.79
N VAL A 234 8.44 10.85 -22.28
CA VAL A 234 7.71 9.84 -21.50
C VAL A 234 7.97 8.44 -22.05
N ARG A 235 8.41 7.56 -21.18
CA ARG A 235 8.28 6.10 -21.36
C ARG A 235 7.08 5.63 -20.54
N LEU A 236 6.06 5.07 -21.19
CA LEU A 236 4.86 4.57 -20.54
C LEU A 236 4.79 3.04 -20.64
N ASP A 237 4.84 2.36 -19.51
CA ASP A 237 4.75 0.91 -19.37
C ASP A 237 3.38 0.56 -18.77
N GLU A 238 2.37 0.37 -19.63
CA GLU A 238 0.99 0.11 -19.21
C GLU A 238 0.77 -1.37 -18.88
N GLY A 239 0.17 -1.63 -17.73
CA GLY A 239 -0.19 -2.97 -17.26
C GLY A 239 0.15 -3.21 -15.80
N VAL A 240 -0.15 -4.43 -15.33
CA VAL A 240 0.25 -4.83 -13.99
C VAL A 240 1.75 -5.13 -14.00
N ILE A 241 2.51 -4.35 -13.22
CA ILE A 241 3.95 -4.54 -13.10
C ILE A 241 4.23 -5.68 -12.08
N PRO A 242 4.88 -6.78 -12.50
CA PRO A 242 5.27 -7.84 -11.58
C PRO A 242 6.21 -7.34 -10.47
N TYR A 243 6.08 -7.89 -9.26
CA TYR A 243 6.95 -7.52 -8.13
C TYR A 243 8.44 -7.67 -8.47
N SER A 244 8.81 -8.74 -9.18
CA SER A 244 10.18 -8.99 -9.59
C SER A 244 10.81 -7.88 -10.46
N LYS A 245 9.98 -7.07 -11.12
CA LYS A 245 10.42 -5.93 -11.94
C LYS A 245 10.38 -4.59 -11.22
N MET A 246 9.70 -4.50 -10.06
CA MET A 246 9.55 -3.23 -9.31
C MET A 246 10.91 -2.63 -8.97
N HIS A 247 11.86 -3.47 -8.53
CA HIS A 247 13.20 -3.03 -8.19
C HIS A 247 13.86 -2.22 -9.32
N ASP A 248 13.74 -2.66 -10.56
CA ASP A 248 14.38 -2.00 -11.71
C ASP A 248 13.80 -0.60 -11.97
N TYR A 249 12.48 -0.42 -11.77
CA TYR A 249 11.85 0.89 -11.93
C TYR A 249 12.38 1.89 -10.92
N PHE A 250 12.33 1.54 -9.62
CA PHE A 250 12.81 2.43 -8.56
C PHE A 250 14.32 2.62 -8.59
N TYR A 251 15.08 1.57 -8.90
CA TYR A 251 16.54 1.64 -8.95
C TYR A 251 17.05 2.55 -10.06
N ASN A 252 16.35 2.64 -11.19
CA ASN A 252 16.67 3.52 -12.30
C ASN A 252 16.01 4.91 -12.19
N ALA A 253 15.26 5.18 -11.13
CA ALA A 253 14.66 6.47 -10.89
C ALA A 253 15.57 7.38 -10.06
N ARG A 254 15.50 8.70 -10.31
CA ARG A 254 16.06 9.74 -9.45
C ARG A 254 15.15 10.01 -8.26
N CYS A 255 13.84 10.10 -8.52
CA CYS A 255 12.79 10.29 -7.53
C CYS A 255 11.47 9.70 -8.01
N THR A 256 10.51 9.62 -7.11
CA THR A 256 9.11 9.32 -7.44
C THR A 256 8.27 10.58 -7.41
N ILE A 257 7.24 10.63 -8.27
CA ILE A 257 6.27 11.73 -8.34
C ILE A 257 4.88 11.22 -7.99
N LEU A 258 4.21 11.86 -7.02
CA LEU A 258 2.90 11.47 -6.52
C LEU A 258 1.96 12.70 -6.51
N PRO A 259 1.43 13.12 -7.67
CA PRO A 259 0.54 14.27 -7.78
C PRO A 259 -0.90 13.94 -7.38
N TYR A 260 -1.09 13.21 -6.26
CA TYR A 260 -2.36 12.64 -5.85
C TYR A 260 -3.33 13.74 -5.38
N GLU A 261 -4.61 13.56 -5.67
CA GLU A 261 -5.69 14.42 -5.14
C GLU A 261 -6.05 14.04 -3.70
N THR A 262 -5.96 12.75 -3.39
CA THR A 262 -6.23 12.22 -2.05
C THR A 262 -5.34 11.00 -1.77
N ALA A 263 -4.96 10.82 -0.50
CA ALA A 263 -4.22 9.65 -0.06
C ALA A 263 -4.56 9.29 1.39
N THR A 264 -5.05 8.08 1.63
CA THR A 264 -5.24 7.51 2.98
C THR A 264 -3.94 6.93 3.50
N GLN A 265 -3.11 6.43 2.62
CA GLN A 265 -1.72 5.96 2.78
C GLN A 265 -1.13 5.71 1.39
N SER A 266 0.20 5.69 1.28
CA SER A 266 0.86 5.34 0.03
C SER A 266 1.98 4.31 0.23
N GLY A 267 1.75 3.09 -0.27
CA GLY A 267 2.80 2.07 -0.36
C GLY A 267 3.92 2.49 -1.33
N VAL A 268 3.60 3.32 -2.34
CA VAL A 268 4.59 3.81 -3.32
C VAL A 268 5.66 4.68 -2.66
N VAL A 269 5.32 5.48 -1.65
CA VAL A 269 6.30 6.25 -0.87
C VAL A 269 7.26 5.30 -0.16
N LEU A 270 6.75 4.24 0.46
CA LEU A 270 7.59 3.26 1.15
C LEU A 270 8.43 2.42 0.16
N ASP A 271 7.86 2.08 -1.01
CA ASP A 271 8.62 1.43 -2.08
C ASP A 271 9.75 2.33 -2.58
N ALA A 272 9.51 3.63 -2.71
CA ALA A 272 10.54 4.61 -3.05
C ALA A 272 11.66 4.64 -1.98
N TYR A 273 11.29 4.75 -0.71
CA TYR A 273 12.25 4.77 0.39
C TYR A 273 13.03 3.46 0.54
N LYS A 274 12.38 2.32 0.30
CA LYS A 274 13.02 1.00 0.25
C LYS A 274 14.17 0.95 -0.77
N HIS A 275 14.08 1.76 -1.82
CA HIS A 275 15.08 1.90 -2.85
C HIS A 275 15.94 3.17 -2.69
N SER A 276 15.84 3.87 -1.55
CA SER A 276 16.53 5.14 -1.29
C SER A 276 16.22 6.22 -2.33
N ARG A 277 14.93 6.36 -2.69
CA ARG A 277 14.44 7.38 -3.62
C ARG A 277 13.56 8.36 -2.87
N PRO A 278 13.85 9.66 -2.94
CA PRO A 278 12.97 10.68 -2.41
C PRO A 278 11.66 10.73 -3.20
N ALA A 279 10.63 11.26 -2.56
CA ALA A 279 9.32 11.44 -3.14
C ALA A 279 8.99 12.92 -3.32
N VAL A 280 8.41 13.29 -4.48
CA VAL A 280 7.82 14.61 -4.69
C VAL A 280 6.31 14.43 -4.80
N ALA A 281 5.54 15.14 -3.99
CA ALA A 281 4.11 14.89 -3.90
C ALA A 281 3.32 16.17 -3.64
N PHE A 282 2.01 16.12 -3.90
CA PHE A 282 1.10 17.07 -3.27
C PHE A 282 0.94 16.75 -1.79
N ASP A 283 0.85 17.80 -0.97
CA ASP A 283 0.55 17.69 0.46
C ASP A 283 -0.94 17.39 0.65
N VAL A 284 -1.29 16.10 0.57
CA VAL A 284 -2.65 15.61 0.72
C VAL A 284 -2.70 14.37 1.59
N GLY A 285 -3.62 14.39 2.56
CA GLY A 285 -3.87 13.25 3.45
C GLY A 285 -2.59 12.68 4.04
N ALA A 286 -2.39 11.36 3.94
CA ALA A 286 -1.23 10.71 4.51
C ALA A 286 0.12 11.00 3.82
N LEU A 287 0.15 11.63 2.64
CA LEU A 287 1.43 11.95 1.99
C LEU A 287 2.21 13.00 2.79
N GLY A 288 1.53 14.01 3.35
CA GLY A 288 2.15 14.98 4.25
C GLY A 288 2.67 14.38 5.56
N GLU A 289 2.16 13.21 5.96
CA GLU A 289 2.66 12.49 7.14
C GLU A 289 3.83 11.54 6.80
N GLN A 290 3.87 11.02 5.56
CA GLN A 290 4.87 10.06 5.10
C GLN A 290 6.13 10.71 4.54
N ILE A 291 6.04 11.97 4.09
CA ILE A 291 7.15 12.70 3.48
C ILE A 291 7.57 13.82 4.43
N ASP A 292 8.79 13.75 4.91
CA ASP A 292 9.42 14.82 5.69
C ASP A 292 10.01 15.84 4.70
N ASP A 293 9.32 17.00 4.57
CA ASP A 293 9.60 18.02 3.55
C ASP A 293 11.02 18.58 3.68
N GLY A 294 11.76 18.49 2.60
CA GLY A 294 13.18 18.89 2.54
C GLY A 294 14.15 17.82 3.06
N VAL A 295 13.68 16.70 3.60
CA VAL A 295 14.52 15.61 4.15
C VAL A 295 14.36 14.31 3.35
N THR A 296 13.14 13.75 3.29
CA THR A 296 12.89 12.51 2.56
C THR A 296 12.23 12.72 1.20
N GLY A 297 11.97 13.99 0.86
CA GLY A 297 11.33 14.40 -0.37
C GLY A 297 10.87 15.84 -0.30
N TYR A 298 9.97 16.25 -1.18
CA TYR A 298 9.40 17.58 -1.20
C TYR A 298 7.89 17.55 -1.39
N LEU A 299 7.21 18.48 -0.71
CA LEU A 299 5.77 18.65 -0.77
C LEU A 299 5.41 19.93 -1.55
N ALA A 300 4.33 19.85 -2.31
CA ALA A 300 3.72 20.97 -3.00
C ALA A 300 2.24 21.08 -2.61
N LYS A 301 1.69 22.29 -2.67
CA LYS A 301 0.27 22.52 -2.41
C LYS A 301 -0.57 21.72 -3.40
N SER A 302 -1.64 21.09 -2.89
CA SER A 302 -2.58 20.31 -3.69
C SER A 302 -3.07 21.08 -4.93
N GLY A 303 -2.92 20.48 -6.12
CA GLY A 303 -3.33 21.05 -7.39
C GLY A 303 -2.39 22.12 -7.97
N ASP A 304 -1.34 22.53 -7.24
CA ASP A 304 -0.37 23.51 -7.74
C ASP A 304 0.77 22.82 -8.49
N VAL A 305 0.57 22.63 -9.80
CA VAL A 305 1.57 21.99 -10.68
C VAL A 305 2.84 22.84 -10.81
N GLY A 306 2.74 24.17 -10.70
CA GLY A 306 3.91 25.06 -10.74
C GLY A 306 4.81 24.87 -9.53
N GLN A 307 4.21 24.75 -8.34
CA GLN A 307 4.97 24.45 -7.14
C GLN A 307 5.52 23.00 -7.20
N LEU A 308 4.73 22.04 -7.71
CA LEU A 308 5.20 20.66 -7.88
C LEU A 308 6.42 20.59 -8.82
N GLU A 309 6.43 21.35 -9.91
CA GLU A 309 7.59 21.51 -10.80
C GLU A 309 8.80 22.07 -10.05
N THR A 310 8.59 23.13 -9.27
CA THR A 310 9.67 23.75 -8.47
C THR A 310 10.30 22.75 -7.50
N GLN A 311 9.47 21.96 -6.82
CA GLN A 311 9.94 20.94 -5.89
C GLN A 311 10.67 19.79 -6.61
N LEU A 312 10.16 19.38 -7.77
CA LEU A 312 10.80 18.35 -8.59
C LEU A 312 12.20 18.78 -9.03
N ARG A 313 12.34 20.00 -9.52
CA ARG A 313 13.65 20.55 -9.98
C ARG A 313 14.67 20.57 -8.85
N LYS A 314 14.30 20.82 -7.61
CA LYS A 314 15.23 20.72 -6.47
C LYS A 314 15.94 19.36 -6.40
N ILE A 315 15.24 18.25 -6.71
CA ILE A 315 15.84 16.92 -6.70
C ILE A 315 16.61 16.62 -7.99
N ILE A 316 16.05 17.02 -9.14
CA ILE A 316 16.67 16.73 -10.44
C ILE A 316 18.00 17.46 -10.60
N ASP A 317 18.05 18.73 -10.19
CA ASP A 317 19.22 19.58 -10.31
C ASP A 317 20.20 19.44 -9.14
N MET A 318 19.83 18.68 -8.10
CA MET A 318 20.66 18.48 -6.91
C MET A 318 21.93 17.66 -7.23
N PRO A 319 23.13 18.16 -6.87
CA PRO A 319 24.36 17.36 -6.95
C PRO A 319 24.25 16.04 -6.18
N TYR A 320 24.92 14.99 -6.66
CA TYR A 320 24.84 13.67 -6.02
C TYR A 320 25.32 13.66 -4.57
N GLU A 321 26.30 14.49 -4.23
CA GLU A 321 26.85 14.63 -2.86
C GLU A 321 25.82 15.18 -1.86
N GLN A 322 24.89 16.01 -2.35
CA GLN A 322 23.78 16.53 -1.52
C GLN A 322 22.57 15.59 -1.53
N TYR A 323 22.45 14.79 -2.58
CA TYR A 323 21.34 13.83 -2.71
C TYR A 323 21.49 12.64 -1.74
N GLU A 324 22.72 12.21 -1.44
CA GLU A 324 23.03 11.12 -0.48
C GLU A 324 22.70 11.51 0.95
#